data_7efb7a8f1e21261f2b872733454f6fbc
#
_entry.id   7efb7a8f1e21261f2b872733454f6fbc
#
_cell.length_a   1.000
_cell.length_b   1.000
_cell.length_c   1.000
_cell.angle_alpha   90.00
_cell.angle_beta   90.00
_cell.angle_gamma   90.00
#
_symmetry.space_group_name_H-M   'P 1'
#
loop_
_entity.id
_entity.type
_entity.pdbx_description
1 polymer ?
#
loop_
_entity_poly.entity_id
_entity_poly.type
_entity_poly.pdbx_seq_one_letter_code
_entity_poly.pdbx_strand_id
1 'polypeptide(L)'
;HMITVAEYKRPKFEITFDPLKQAYKLGDNLTITGIAKSYSGVNIENGKVSYSISESTFGWGTFQQTPILAGATQTDSKGEFQFSFNTPKTSDFTQGIQPRMFPSYRYRVTVTITSPNGETQEAEFIININNQNYQLTALVTPEINKDQPVEIPVIAQNANGYKLNQKIHYTLSSLKPLQKLGDEYDYSN
;
A
#
# COMPACT_ATOMS: atom_id res chain seq x y z
N HIS A 1 13.54 40.08 4.37
CA HIS A 1 13.76 38.63 4.45
C HIS A 1 13.82 38.24 5.92
N MET A 2 12.81 37.51 6.36
CA MET A 2 12.77 36.96 7.71
C MET A 2 13.46 35.60 7.67
N ILE A 3 14.60 35.45 8.35
CA ILE A 3 15.30 34.17 8.46
C ILE A 3 14.82 33.53 9.76
N THR A 4 14.05 32.44 9.66
CA THR A 4 13.67 31.64 10.81
C THR A 4 14.80 30.66 11.10
N VAL A 5 15.57 30.90 12.18
CA VAL A 5 16.57 29.94 12.66
C VAL A 5 15.83 28.97 13.58
N ALA A 6 15.54 27.75 13.07
CA ALA A 6 15.05 26.68 13.90
C ALA A 6 16.24 25.88 14.45
N GLU A 7 16.30 25.67 15.76
CA GLU A 7 17.26 24.78 16.39
C GLU A 7 16.94 23.34 15.96
N TYR A 8 17.81 22.73 15.16
CA TYR A 8 17.68 21.35 14.75
C TYR A 8 18.09 20.42 15.91
N LYS A 9 17.10 19.94 16.67
CA LYS A 9 17.30 18.87 17.65
C LYS A 9 17.35 17.56 16.92
N ARG A 10 18.47 16.83 17.01
CA ARG A 10 18.55 15.46 16.47
C ARG A 10 17.52 14.59 17.17
N PRO A 11 16.69 13.85 16.42
CA PRO A 11 15.75 12.92 17.04
C PRO A 11 16.52 11.90 17.87
N LYS A 12 15.98 11.51 19.03
CA LYS A 12 16.63 10.52 19.91
C LYS A 12 16.08 9.13 19.76
N PHE A 13 14.91 9.00 19.09
CA PHE A 13 14.29 7.71 18.79
C PHE A 13 13.63 7.73 17.41
N GLU A 14 13.36 6.56 16.89
CA GLU A 14 12.65 6.35 15.62
C GLU A 14 11.39 5.52 15.85
N ILE A 15 10.46 5.65 14.92
CA ILE A 15 9.22 4.88 14.84
C ILE A 15 9.30 4.05 13.57
N THR A 16 9.17 2.74 13.70
CA THR A 16 9.11 1.80 12.58
C THR A 16 7.80 1.05 12.58
N PHE A 17 7.25 0.80 11.40
CA PHE A 17 6.01 0.04 11.23
C PHE A 17 6.30 -1.36 10.73
N ASP A 18 5.50 -2.31 11.19
CA ASP A 18 5.53 -3.66 10.65
C ASP A 18 4.92 -3.69 9.25
N PRO A 19 5.51 -4.45 8.32
CA PRO A 19 4.95 -4.57 6.98
C PRO A 19 3.60 -5.32 7.01
N LEU A 20 2.66 -4.87 6.21
CA LEU A 20 1.37 -5.53 6.01
C LEU A 20 1.57 -6.80 5.17
N LYS A 21 1.77 -7.92 5.84
CA LYS A 21 2.08 -9.23 5.21
C LYS A 21 0.87 -9.91 4.61
N GLN A 22 -0.33 -9.59 5.08
CA GLN A 22 -1.57 -10.21 4.61
C GLN A 22 -2.11 -9.49 3.38
N ALA A 23 -2.98 -10.19 2.67
CA ALA A 23 -3.77 -9.61 1.59
C ALA A 23 -5.02 -8.96 2.18
N TYR A 24 -5.16 -7.66 1.99
CA TYR A 24 -6.32 -6.90 2.45
C TYR A 24 -7.11 -6.37 1.26
N LYS A 25 -8.41 -6.29 1.41
CA LYS A 25 -9.36 -5.69 0.47
C LYS A 25 -10.22 -4.64 1.17
N LEU A 26 -10.97 -3.88 0.40
CA LEU A 26 -11.94 -2.93 0.94
C LEU A 26 -12.98 -3.63 1.82
N GLY A 27 -13.29 -3.02 2.95
CA GLY A 27 -14.18 -3.55 3.98
C GLY A 27 -13.50 -4.41 5.04
N ASP A 28 -12.21 -4.71 4.89
CA ASP A 28 -11.47 -5.45 5.91
C ASP A 28 -11.05 -4.53 7.08
N ASN A 29 -10.89 -5.13 8.25
CA ASN A 29 -10.30 -4.48 9.41
C ASN A 29 -8.77 -4.63 9.33
N LEU A 30 -8.06 -3.51 9.25
CA LEU A 30 -6.61 -3.48 9.26
C LEU A 30 -6.08 -3.20 10.66
N THR A 31 -5.08 -3.97 11.05
CA THR A 31 -4.31 -3.73 12.26
C THR A 31 -2.94 -3.20 11.87
N ILE A 32 -2.60 -2.04 12.41
CA ILE A 32 -1.31 -1.39 12.25
C ILE A 32 -0.51 -1.62 13.51
N THR A 33 0.67 -2.17 13.36
CA THR A 33 1.63 -2.38 14.43
C THR A 33 2.92 -1.65 14.12
N GLY A 34 3.60 -1.21 15.14
CA GLY A 34 4.89 -0.57 15.02
C GLY A 34 5.63 -0.54 16.34
N ILE A 35 6.85 -0.06 16.31
CA ILE A 35 7.73 0.00 17.47
C ILE A 35 8.46 1.35 17.51
N ALA A 36 8.60 1.88 18.71
CA ALA A 36 9.41 3.07 18.99
C ALA A 36 10.68 2.66 19.76
N LYS A 37 11.84 2.97 19.18
CA LYS A 37 13.16 2.66 19.79
C LYS A 37 14.11 3.85 19.66
N SER A 38 14.91 4.07 20.71
CA SER A 38 16.01 5.02 20.63
C SER A 38 17.10 4.50 19.66
N TYR A 39 17.92 5.39 19.15
CA TYR A 39 19.07 5.02 18.31
C TYR A 39 20.12 4.16 19.05
N SER A 40 20.08 4.13 20.38
CA SER A 40 20.88 3.20 21.21
C SER A 40 20.21 1.84 21.41
N GLY A 41 19.02 1.60 20.83
CA GLY A 41 18.29 0.34 20.91
C GLY A 41 17.36 0.20 22.13
N VAL A 42 17.25 1.24 22.98
CA VAL A 42 16.32 1.22 24.12
C VAL A 42 14.89 1.46 23.67
N ASN A 43 13.97 0.64 24.15
CA ASN A 43 12.55 0.77 23.85
C ASN A 43 11.96 2.05 24.47
N ILE A 44 11.05 2.69 23.77
CA ILE A 44 10.26 3.82 24.29
C ILE A 44 9.00 3.26 24.93
N GLU A 45 9.10 2.97 26.22
CA GLU A 45 7.98 2.45 27.02
C GLU A 45 7.03 3.59 27.44
N ASN A 46 5.73 3.28 27.56
CA ASN A 46 4.69 4.22 28.00
C ASN A 46 4.67 5.55 27.23
N GLY A 47 5.17 5.55 25.99
CA GLY A 47 5.06 6.71 25.09
C GLY A 47 3.61 6.94 24.69
N LYS A 48 3.15 8.18 24.75
CA LYS A 48 1.83 8.56 24.29
C LYS A 48 1.81 8.54 22.76
N VAL A 49 0.97 7.71 22.18
CA VAL A 49 0.81 7.55 20.73
C VAL A 49 -0.48 8.24 20.31
N SER A 50 -0.39 9.22 19.43
CA SER A 50 -1.53 9.76 18.71
C SER A 50 -1.40 9.37 17.24
N TYR A 51 -2.51 9.01 16.61
CA TYR A 51 -2.51 8.64 15.20
C TYR A 51 -3.68 9.25 14.45
N SER A 52 -3.47 9.49 13.17
CA SER A 52 -4.51 9.88 12.23
C SER A 52 -4.38 9.09 10.94
N ILE A 53 -5.52 8.79 10.34
CA ILE A 53 -5.62 8.05 9.08
C ILE A 53 -6.42 8.89 8.12
N SER A 54 -5.87 9.11 6.94
CA SER A 54 -6.54 9.82 5.84
C SER A 54 -6.48 8.98 4.57
N GLU A 55 -7.54 9.05 3.78
CA GLU A 55 -7.56 8.53 2.42
C GLU A 55 -6.98 9.57 1.48
N SER A 56 -6.08 9.13 0.59
CA SER A 56 -5.52 9.96 -0.46
C SER A 56 -6.15 9.59 -1.79
N THR A 57 -6.90 10.50 -2.37
CA THR A 57 -7.46 10.36 -3.71
C THR A 57 -6.79 11.33 -4.67
N PHE A 58 -6.56 10.88 -5.90
CA PHE A 58 -6.09 11.74 -6.97
C PHE A 58 -7.25 12.08 -7.90
N GLY A 59 -7.61 13.35 -7.98
CA GLY A 59 -8.66 13.83 -8.87
C GLY A 59 -8.35 15.25 -9.39
N TRP A 60 -8.67 15.51 -10.66
CA TRP A 60 -8.53 16.83 -11.29
C TRP A 60 -7.15 17.47 -11.14
N GLY A 61 -6.05 16.63 -11.14
CA GLY A 61 -4.68 17.10 -11.02
C GLY A 61 -4.24 17.45 -9.60
N THR A 62 -5.06 17.23 -8.58
CA THR A 62 -4.73 17.48 -7.17
C THR A 62 -4.90 16.24 -6.32
N PHE A 63 -4.07 16.12 -5.28
CA PHE A 63 -4.25 15.13 -4.23
C PHE A 63 -5.18 15.70 -3.17
N GLN A 64 -6.28 15.01 -2.92
CA GLN A 64 -7.17 15.29 -1.79
C GLN A 64 -6.93 14.27 -0.70
N GLN A 65 -6.89 14.76 0.55
CA GLN A 65 -6.81 13.91 1.72
C GLN A 65 -8.10 14.05 2.52
N THR A 66 -8.81 12.93 2.67
CA THR A 66 -10.04 12.87 3.46
C THR A 66 -9.73 12.17 4.77
N PRO A 67 -9.92 12.84 5.93
CA PRO A 67 -9.74 12.21 7.22
C PRO A 67 -10.72 11.05 7.40
N ILE A 68 -10.22 9.89 7.87
CA ILE A 68 -11.01 8.69 8.14
C ILE A 68 -11.16 8.48 9.65
N LEU A 69 -10.06 8.51 10.37
CA LEU A 69 -10.00 8.19 11.78
C LEU A 69 -8.85 8.93 12.45
N ALA A 70 -9.05 9.31 13.70
CA ALA A 70 -7.98 9.70 14.60
C ALA A 70 -8.19 9.04 15.96
N GLY A 71 -7.10 8.77 16.66
CA GLY A 71 -7.16 8.12 17.95
C GLY A 71 -5.84 8.20 18.70
N ALA A 72 -5.82 7.58 19.88
CA ALA A 72 -4.65 7.52 20.72
C ALA A 72 -4.50 6.14 21.37
N THR A 73 -3.25 5.75 21.65
CA THR A 73 -2.87 4.55 22.38
C THR A 73 -1.55 4.83 23.12
N GLN A 74 -0.90 3.81 23.61
CA GLN A 74 0.42 3.92 24.27
C GLN A 74 1.32 2.80 23.78
N THR A 75 2.63 3.03 23.85
CA THR A 75 3.61 1.97 23.67
C THR A 75 3.70 1.11 24.92
N ASP A 76 3.87 -0.19 24.72
CA ASP A 76 4.07 -1.17 25.79
C ASP A 76 5.54 -1.19 26.30
N SER A 77 5.86 -2.15 27.16
CA SER A 77 7.22 -2.36 27.71
C SER A 77 8.28 -2.71 26.66
N LYS A 78 7.86 -3.15 25.47
CA LYS A 78 8.75 -3.41 24.34
C LYS A 78 8.87 -2.23 23.37
N GLY A 79 8.15 -1.14 23.66
CA GLY A 79 8.01 0.01 22.76
C GLY A 79 7.05 -0.24 21.61
N GLU A 80 6.29 -1.33 21.64
CA GLU A 80 5.33 -1.68 20.60
C GLU A 80 4.02 -0.93 20.78
N PHE A 81 3.39 -0.54 19.68
CA PHE A 81 2.05 0.04 19.67
C PHE A 81 1.20 -0.62 18.60
N GLN A 82 -0.11 -0.61 18.81
CA GLN A 82 -1.07 -1.20 17.90
C GLN A 82 -2.38 -0.41 17.91
N PHE A 83 -2.98 -0.29 16.73
CA PHE A 83 -4.35 0.19 16.55
C PHE A 83 -4.97 -0.42 15.29
N SER A 84 -6.30 -0.36 15.18
CA SER A 84 -7.00 -0.94 14.05
C SER A 84 -8.01 0.04 13.47
N PHE A 85 -8.28 -0.09 12.18
CA PHE A 85 -9.35 0.64 11.52
C PHE A 85 -10.02 -0.21 10.44
N ASN A 86 -11.29 0.07 10.19
CA ASN A 86 -12.01 -0.55 9.10
C ASN A 86 -11.84 0.27 7.82
N THR A 87 -11.43 -0.37 6.73
CA THR A 87 -11.45 0.29 5.43
C THR A 87 -12.90 0.46 4.98
N PRO A 88 -13.25 1.59 4.34
CA PRO A 88 -14.60 1.77 3.80
C PRO A 88 -14.96 0.65 2.82
N LYS A 89 -16.25 0.30 2.75
CA LYS A 89 -16.74 -0.69 1.79
C LYS A 89 -16.84 -0.08 0.40
N THR A 90 -16.71 -0.91 -0.63
CA THR A 90 -16.80 -0.48 -2.05
C THR A 90 -18.12 0.27 -2.36
N SER A 91 -19.21 -0.04 -1.65
CA SER A 91 -20.51 0.62 -1.80
C SER A 91 -20.52 2.09 -1.41
N ASP A 92 -19.57 2.51 -0.56
CA ASP A 92 -19.53 3.88 -0.03
C ASP A 92 -18.95 4.87 -1.05
N PHE A 93 -18.33 4.36 -2.11
CA PHE A 93 -17.63 5.15 -3.14
C PHE A 93 -18.37 5.26 -4.49
N THR A 94 -19.54 4.61 -4.63
CA THR A 94 -20.24 4.53 -5.93
C THR A 94 -21.05 5.77 -6.31
N GLN A 95 -21.06 6.82 -5.50
CA GLN A 95 -21.71 8.07 -5.88
C GLN A 95 -20.78 8.94 -6.74
N GLY A 96 -20.80 8.70 -8.05
CA GLY A 96 -20.37 9.69 -9.05
C GLY A 96 -19.01 9.52 -9.70
N ILE A 97 -18.25 8.46 -9.42
CA ILE A 97 -16.98 8.21 -10.07
C ILE A 97 -17.07 6.91 -10.90
N GLN A 98 -16.80 7.03 -12.20
CA GLN A 98 -16.64 5.87 -13.09
C GLN A 98 -15.72 4.83 -12.41
N PRO A 99 -16.11 3.55 -12.34
CA PRO A 99 -15.26 2.53 -11.75
C PRO A 99 -13.95 2.51 -12.54
N ARG A 100 -12.86 2.95 -11.91
CA ARG A 100 -11.53 2.79 -12.50
C ARG A 100 -11.30 1.30 -12.68
N MET A 101 -10.69 0.92 -13.78
CA MET A 101 -10.47 -0.47 -14.15
C MET A 101 -9.72 -1.28 -13.08
N PHE A 102 -9.01 -0.60 -12.17
CA PHE A 102 -8.38 -1.14 -10.96
C PHE A 102 -8.33 -0.06 -9.87
N PRO A 103 -9.40 0.12 -9.07
CA PRO A 103 -9.38 1.09 -8.01
C PRO A 103 -8.36 0.66 -6.94
N SER A 104 -7.30 1.40 -6.82
CA SER A 104 -6.39 1.32 -5.69
C SER A 104 -6.66 2.49 -4.76
N TYR A 105 -6.83 2.18 -3.49
CA TYR A 105 -7.02 3.16 -2.43
C TYR A 105 -5.74 3.31 -1.65
N ARG A 106 -5.36 4.53 -1.39
CA ARG A 106 -4.15 4.85 -0.64
C ARG A 106 -4.54 5.51 0.67
N TYR A 107 -4.15 4.91 1.77
CA TYR A 107 -4.30 5.47 3.10
C TYR A 107 -2.95 5.97 3.62
N ARG A 108 -2.96 7.17 4.17
CA ARG A 108 -1.82 7.73 4.89
C ARG A 108 -2.11 7.61 6.37
N VAL A 109 -1.25 6.91 7.08
CA VAL A 109 -1.25 6.80 8.53
C VAL A 109 -0.14 7.68 9.05
N THR A 110 -0.48 8.68 9.84
CA THR A 110 0.50 9.53 10.55
C THR A 110 0.45 9.15 12.02
N VAL A 111 1.59 8.83 12.59
CA VAL A 111 1.74 8.48 14.00
C VAL A 111 2.72 9.44 14.65
N THR A 112 2.28 10.06 15.75
CA THR A 112 3.10 10.92 16.59
C THR A 112 3.25 10.26 17.95
N ILE A 113 4.48 10.05 18.41
CA ILE A 113 4.78 9.47 19.72
C ILE A 113 5.51 10.49 20.57
N THR A 114 4.97 10.74 21.78
CA THR A 114 5.64 11.54 22.81
C THR A 114 6.14 10.61 23.90
N SER A 115 7.46 10.55 24.04
CA SER A 115 8.11 9.76 25.10
C SER A 115 7.81 10.32 26.49
N PRO A 116 7.97 9.54 27.58
CA PRO A 116 7.82 10.05 28.95
C PRO A 116 8.72 11.25 29.29
N ASN A 117 9.83 11.39 28.58
CA ASN A 117 10.74 12.52 28.73
C ASN A 117 10.31 13.79 27.95
N GLY A 118 9.12 13.75 27.31
CA GLY A 118 8.56 14.88 26.58
C GLY A 118 9.10 15.05 25.15
N GLU A 119 9.93 14.13 24.66
CA GLU A 119 10.41 14.16 23.29
C GLU A 119 9.35 13.60 22.34
N THR A 120 9.13 14.26 21.22
CA THR A 120 8.10 13.89 20.24
C THR A 120 8.74 13.55 18.90
N GLN A 121 8.31 12.44 18.30
CA GLN A 121 8.65 12.02 16.95
C GLN A 121 7.39 11.70 16.15
N GLU A 122 7.48 11.92 14.84
CA GLU A 122 6.41 11.63 13.89
C GLU A 122 6.92 10.70 12.80
N ALA A 123 6.08 9.78 12.38
CA ALA A 123 6.34 8.90 11.25
C ALA A 123 5.07 8.68 10.44
N GLU A 124 5.25 8.47 9.13
CA GLU A 124 4.19 8.18 8.20
C GLU A 124 4.29 6.74 7.67
N PHE A 125 3.15 6.11 7.46
CA PHE A 125 3.03 4.80 6.85
C PHE A 125 1.97 4.86 5.75
N ILE A 126 2.34 4.44 4.54
CA ILE A 126 1.44 4.41 3.39
C ILE A 126 0.92 3.00 3.19
N ILE A 127 -0.39 2.88 3.12
CA ILE A 127 -1.09 1.62 2.89
C ILE A 127 -1.83 1.70 1.57
N ASN A 128 -1.59 0.73 0.70
CA ASN A 128 -2.34 0.58 -0.53
C ASN A 128 -3.29 -0.62 -0.40
N ILE A 129 -4.54 -0.43 -0.84
CA ILE A 129 -5.57 -1.47 -0.83
C ILE A 129 -6.23 -1.50 -2.20
N ASN A 130 -6.39 -2.69 -2.74
CA ASN A 130 -7.06 -2.93 -4.00
C ASN A 130 -8.38 -3.67 -3.76
N ASN A 131 -9.25 -3.70 -4.77
CA ASN A 131 -10.44 -4.55 -4.75
C ASN A 131 -10.10 -6.05 -4.77
N GLN A 132 -8.89 -6.39 -5.18
CA GLN A 132 -8.39 -7.77 -5.23
C GLN A 132 -7.38 -7.97 -4.10
N ASN A 133 -7.43 -9.16 -3.50
CA ASN A 133 -6.55 -9.50 -2.39
C ASN A 133 -5.07 -9.51 -2.78
N TYR A 134 -4.77 -9.84 -4.05
CA TYR A 134 -3.40 -9.91 -4.56
C TYR A 134 -3.35 -9.69 -6.06
N GLN A 135 -2.18 -9.35 -6.54
CA GLN A 135 -1.85 -9.25 -7.96
C GLN A 135 -0.94 -10.41 -8.35
N LEU A 136 -1.17 -10.94 -9.54
CA LEU A 136 -0.29 -11.92 -10.17
C LEU A 136 0.46 -11.25 -11.32
N THR A 137 1.78 -11.41 -11.31
CA THR A 137 2.63 -10.97 -12.41
C THR A 137 3.37 -12.18 -12.95
N ALA A 138 3.13 -12.53 -14.22
CA ALA A 138 3.89 -13.54 -14.93
C ALA A 138 5.02 -12.86 -15.72
N LEU A 139 6.24 -13.30 -15.50
CA LEU A 139 7.42 -12.81 -16.22
C LEU A 139 7.64 -13.70 -17.43
N VAL A 140 7.08 -13.29 -18.57
CA VAL A 140 7.19 -14.01 -19.83
C VAL A 140 8.25 -13.36 -20.71
N THR A 141 9.18 -14.15 -21.23
CA THR A 141 10.14 -13.66 -22.23
C THR A 141 9.41 -13.46 -23.58
N PRO A 142 9.74 -12.38 -24.33
CA PRO A 142 9.08 -12.10 -25.62
C PRO A 142 9.22 -13.23 -26.65
N GLU A 143 10.32 -13.97 -26.57
CA GLU A 143 10.61 -15.08 -27.49
C GLU A 143 10.74 -16.38 -26.70
N ILE A 144 10.00 -17.38 -27.12
CA ILE A 144 9.97 -18.70 -26.52
C ILE A 144 10.33 -19.73 -27.59
N ASN A 145 11.36 -20.52 -27.33
CA ASN A 145 11.69 -21.65 -28.19
C ASN A 145 10.78 -22.85 -27.80
N LYS A 146 9.96 -23.30 -28.75
CA LYS A 146 9.00 -24.41 -28.53
C LYS A 146 9.68 -25.76 -28.23
N ASP A 147 10.96 -25.89 -28.56
CA ASP A 147 11.72 -27.14 -28.41
C ASP A 147 12.53 -27.20 -27.11
N GLN A 148 12.34 -26.20 -26.25
CA GLN A 148 12.99 -26.13 -24.93
C GLN A 148 11.97 -25.96 -23.81
N PRO A 149 12.22 -26.52 -22.62
CA PRO A 149 11.41 -26.22 -21.45
C PRO A 149 11.44 -24.73 -21.15
N VAL A 150 10.26 -24.15 -20.89
CA VAL A 150 10.11 -22.73 -20.56
C VAL A 150 9.68 -22.62 -19.10
N GLU A 151 10.46 -21.89 -18.32
CA GLU A 151 10.08 -21.49 -16.98
C GLU A 151 9.45 -20.09 -17.02
N ILE A 152 8.25 -19.97 -16.51
CA ILE A 152 7.54 -18.70 -16.40
C ILE A 152 7.40 -18.39 -14.91
N PRO A 153 8.27 -17.55 -14.33
CA PRO A 153 8.12 -17.12 -12.95
C PRO A 153 6.82 -16.36 -12.77
N VAL A 154 6.01 -16.75 -11.77
CA VAL A 154 4.81 -16.05 -11.38
C VAL A 154 4.95 -15.54 -9.97
N ILE A 155 4.78 -14.24 -9.80
CA ILE A 155 4.86 -13.55 -8.52
C ILE A 155 3.46 -13.20 -8.08
N ALA A 156 3.06 -13.66 -6.89
CA ALA A 156 1.87 -13.19 -6.19
C ALA A 156 2.29 -12.19 -5.13
N GLN A 157 1.69 -11.01 -5.12
CA GLN A 157 1.97 -9.98 -4.12
C GLN A 157 0.71 -9.20 -3.73
N ASN A 158 0.66 -8.73 -2.48
CA ASN A 158 -0.40 -7.83 -2.06
C ASN A 158 -0.18 -6.40 -2.61
N ALA A 159 -1.13 -5.51 -2.38
CA ALA A 159 -1.07 -4.12 -2.85
C ALA A 159 0.12 -3.31 -2.29
N ASN A 160 0.75 -3.79 -1.22
CA ASN A 160 1.92 -3.16 -0.59
C ASN A 160 3.25 -3.82 -1.00
N GLY A 161 3.22 -4.69 -2.03
CA GLY A 161 4.41 -5.34 -2.59
C GLY A 161 4.93 -6.55 -1.80
N TYR A 162 4.21 -6.99 -0.75
CA TYR A 162 4.62 -8.17 0.02
C TYR A 162 4.28 -9.43 -0.75
N LYS A 163 5.27 -10.30 -0.95
CA LYS A 163 5.09 -11.58 -1.66
C LYS A 163 4.22 -12.53 -0.86
N LEU A 164 3.27 -13.15 -1.54
CA LEU A 164 2.32 -14.08 -0.96
C LEU A 164 2.58 -15.49 -1.52
N ASN A 165 2.40 -16.48 -0.67
CA ASN A 165 2.40 -17.87 -1.11
C ASN A 165 0.96 -18.28 -1.45
N GLN A 166 0.64 -18.33 -2.77
CA GLN A 166 -0.70 -18.58 -3.27
C GLN A 166 -0.70 -19.75 -4.24
N LYS A 167 -1.76 -20.55 -4.17
CA LYS A 167 -2.04 -21.56 -5.20
C LYS A 167 -2.66 -20.85 -6.40
N ILE A 168 -2.04 -21.01 -7.57
CA ILE A 168 -2.53 -20.43 -8.82
C ILE A 168 -3.02 -21.52 -9.78
N HIS A 169 -3.99 -21.18 -10.60
CA HIS A 169 -4.42 -21.97 -11.73
C HIS A 169 -4.02 -21.24 -13.01
N TYR A 170 -3.51 -21.97 -13.98
CA TYR A 170 -3.14 -21.39 -15.27
C TYR A 170 -3.71 -22.23 -16.41
N THR A 171 -3.91 -21.60 -17.56
CA THR A 171 -4.28 -22.24 -18.80
C THR A 171 -3.33 -21.77 -19.88
N LEU A 172 -2.75 -22.70 -20.60
CA LEU A 172 -1.93 -22.43 -21.78
C LEU A 172 -2.74 -22.76 -23.02
N SER A 173 -2.90 -21.79 -23.92
CA SER A 173 -3.64 -21.96 -25.17
C SER A 173 -2.76 -21.55 -26.34
N SER A 174 -2.79 -22.35 -27.42
CA SER A 174 -2.15 -21.95 -28.67
C SER A 174 -3.03 -20.93 -29.40
N LEU A 175 -2.43 -19.86 -29.87
CA LEU A 175 -3.10 -18.92 -30.76
C LEU A 175 -2.97 -19.39 -32.19
N LYS A 176 -4.10 -19.53 -32.90
CA LYS A 176 -4.06 -19.70 -34.36
C LYS A 176 -3.67 -18.35 -34.99
N PRO A 177 -2.77 -18.35 -36.00
CA PRO A 177 -2.51 -17.12 -36.73
C PRO A 177 -3.85 -16.62 -37.32
N LEU A 178 -4.07 -15.32 -37.23
CA LEU A 178 -5.20 -14.67 -37.89
C LEU A 178 -5.12 -15.06 -39.38
N GLN A 179 -6.11 -15.76 -39.87
CA GLN A 179 -6.29 -15.85 -41.31
C GLN A 179 -6.46 -14.43 -41.81
N LYS A 180 -5.64 -13.99 -42.80
CA LYS A 180 -5.80 -12.70 -43.44
C LYS A 180 -7.30 -12.49 -43.66
N LEU A 181 -7.87 -11.48 -43.03
CA LEU A 181 -9.10 -10.89 -43.53
C LEU A 181 -8.72 -10.36 -44.92
N GLY A 182 -9.01 -11.14 -45.93
CA GLY A 182 -9.02 -10.65 -47.28
C GLY A 182 -10.09 -9.59 -47.32
N ASP A 183 -9.61 -8.32 -47.58
CA ASP A 183 -10.26 -7.56 -48.62
C ASP A 183 -9.46 -6.29 -48.76
N GLU A 184 -8.69 -6.28 -49.81
CA GLU A 184 -8.20 -5.14 -50.51
C GLU A 184 -9.38 -4.18 -50.70
N TYR A 185 -9.42 -3.09 -49.94
CA TYR A 185 -10.24 -1.94 -50.33
C TYR A 185 -9.59 -1.32 -51.55
N ASP A 186 -10.12 -1.67 -52.72
CA ASP A 186 -9.82 -1.02 -54.00
C ASP A 186 -10.33 0.43 -53.95
N TYR A 187 -9.42 1.39 -53.76
CA TYR A 187 -9.67 2.82 -53.91
C TYR A 187 -9.49 3.26 -55.35
N SER A 188 -9.96 2.52 -56.32
CA SER A 188 -10.04 3.00 -57.72
C SER A 188 -11.47 3.44 -58.05
N ASN A 189 -11.79 4.71 -57.66
CA ASN A 189 -12.68 5.60 -58.44
C ASN A 189 -12.57 7.02 -57.88
#